data_dec4d6ef82566cbf0eb74a6a0cecfcb4
#
_entry.id   dec4d6ef82566cbf0eb74a6a0cecfcb4
#
_cell.length_a   1.000
_cell.length_b   1.000
_cell.length_c   1.000
_cell.angle_alpha   90.00
_cell.angle_beta   90.00
_cell.angle_gamma   90.00
#
_symmetry.space_group_name_H-M   'P 1'
#
loop_
_entity.id
_entity.type
_entity.pdbx_description
1 polymer ?
#
loop_
_entity_poly.entity_id
_entity_poly.type
_entity_poly.pdbx_seq_one_letter_code
_entity_poly.pdbx_strand_id
1 'polypeptide(L)'
;MTASGRHLALAASVLAVAHATTFAAAAAAAPPPEQPVGGAPPSTGTTPPTQPAPGPPAASPEVSAVVLSDERTSTTWAHPVEEVSIRENPVPVSRRIGRTRLETEDGFPEVYLVLASVTDARGRAWARVRIPGRPNGRIGWVPRSALGEFHVSRWLLEISLGRHRLKAYYMGKLRFTAPVGVGKPSTPTPTGRFWIRERFRLSNRSNPYWPYALGTSAYSRLTEWPGGGVVGIHGDLGEPRLIPGNPSHGCVRMRGADIAWLAPRVQIGTPVHIVR
;
A
#
# COMPACT_ATOMS: atom_id res chain seq x y z
N MET A 1 -33.97 -1.88 36.53
CA MET A 1 -33.70 -1.27 35.22
C MET A 1 -32.45 -1.90 34.68
N THR A 2 -32.63 -2.86 33.78
CA THR A 2 -31.61 -3.79 33.26
C THR A 2 -31.04 -3.25 31.96
N ALA A 3 -29.74 -3.00 31.93
CA ALA A 3 -29.01 -2.65 30.67
C ALA A 3 -28.43 -3.95 30.10
N SER A 4 -28.94 -4.36 28.94
CA SER A 4 -28.54 -5.52 28.18
C SER A 4 -27.26 -5.26 27.42
N GLY A 5 -26.17 -5.94 27.78
CA GLY A 5 -24.92 -5.96 27.04
C GLY A 5 -25.01 -6.98 25.89
N ARG A 6 -24.88 -6.52 24.67
CA ARG A 6 -24.76 -7.38 23.47
C ARG A 6 -23.31 -7.81 23.29
N HIS A 7 -23.04 -9.09 23.54
CA HIS A 7 -21.79 -9.75 23.14
C HIS A 7 -21.89 -10.14 21.66
N LEU A 8 -21.04 -9.55 20.81
CA LEU A 8 -20.80 -10.04 19.44
C LEU A 8 -19.79 -11.18 19.51
N ALA A 9 -20.25 -12.40 19.25
CA ALA A 9 -19.40 -13.55 19.02
C ALA A 9 -19.07 -13.63 17.54
N LEU A 10 -17.79 -13.48 17.17
CA LEU A 10 -17.30 -13.80 15.83
C LEU A 10 -17.11 -15.32 15.72
N ALA A 11 -18.01 -15.98 15.01
CA ALA A 11 -17.86 -17.38 14.63
C ALA A 11 -17.05 -17.46 13.32
N ALA A 12 -15.88 -18.09 13.38
CA ALA A 12 -15.11 -18.43 12.20
C ALA A 12 -15.71 -19.68 11.56
N SER A 13 -16.39 -19.51 10.42
CA SER A 13 -16.84 -20.65 9.59
C SER A 13 -15.76 -21.00 8.58
N VAL A 14 -15.15 -22.17 8.76
CA VAL A 14 -14.29 -22.82 7.75
C VAL A 14 -15.21 -23.62 6.82
N LEU A 15 -15.35 -23.18 5.58
CA LEU A 15 -15.98 -23.98 4.54
C LEU A 15 -14.93 -24.25 3.45
N ALA A 16 -14.45 -25.49 3.39
CA ALA A 16 -13.62 -26.01 2.31
C ALA A 16 -14.55 -26.47 1.18
N VAL A 17 -14.47 -25.84 0.02
CA VAL A 17 -15.08 -26.32 -1.23
C VAL A 17 -13.99 -26.58 -2.24
N ALA A 18 -13.77 -27.87 -2.55
CA ALA A 18 -12.91 -28.30 -3.66
C ALA A 18 -13.69 -28.17 -4.97
N HIS A 19 -13.18 -27.39 -5.91
CA HIS A 19 -13.64 -27.40 -7.30
C HIS A 19 -12.46 -27.76 -8.20
N ALA A 20 -12.59 -28.91 -8.86
CA ALA A 20 -11.74 -29.31 -9.96
C ALA A 20 -12.18 -28.56 -11.22
N THR A 21 -11.28 -27.83 -11.88
CA THR A 21 -11.50 -27.24 -13.18
C THR A 21 -10.46 -27.77 -14.18
N THR A 22 -10.98 -28.37 -15.20
CA THR A 22 -10.34 -28.92 -16.41
C THR A 22 -9.70 -27.80 -17.22
N PHE A 23 -8.43 -27.99 -17.60
CA PHE A 23 -7.72 -27.14 -18.55
C PHE A 23 -8.17 -27.43 -19.96
N ALA A 24 -8.70 -26.44 -20.67
CA ALA A 24 -8.85 -26.45 -22.13
C ALA A 24 -7.68 -25.67 -22.74
N ALA A 25 -6.92 -26.35 -23.60
CA ALA A 25 -5.83 -25.78 -24.39
C ALA A 25 -6.39 -24.92 -25.53
N ALA A 26 -6.00 -23.67 -25.62
CA ALA A 26 -6.29 -22.80 -26.76
C ALA A 26 -5.11 -22.83 -27.73
N ALA A 27 -5.40 -23.20 -28.97
CA ALA A 27 -4.47 -23.27 -30.10
C ALA A 27 -4.08 -21.83 -30.57
N ALA A 28 -2.80 -21.65 -30.86
CA ALA A 28 -2.26 -20.43 -31.44
C ALA A 28 -2.64 -20.31 -32.93
N ALA A 29 -3.18 -19.17 -33.33
CA ALA A 29 -3.43 -18.79 -34.71
C ALA A 29 -2.20 -18.13 -35.33
N ALA A 30 -1.85 -18.49 -36.57
CA ALA A 30 -0.76 -17.97 -37.35
C ALA A 30 -1.07 -16.58 -37.94
N PRO A 31 -0.05 -15.72 -38.22
CA PRO A 31 -0.25 -14.43 -38.81
C PRO A 31 -0.55 -14.47 -40.30
N PRO A 32 -1.28 -13.45 -40.86
CA PRO A 32 -1.61 -13.40 -42.29
C PRO A 32 -0.40 -12.92 -43.12
N PRO A 33 -0.39 -13.22 -44.44
CA PRO A 33 0.72 -12.90 -45.34
C PRO A 33 0.75 -11.43 -45.77
N GLU A 34 1.98 -10.91 -45.95
CA GLU A 34 2.27 -9.57 -46.46
C GLU A 34 1.83 -9.39 -47.93
N GLN A 35 1.26 -8.23 -48.24
CA GLN A 35 0.93 -7.78 -49.58
C GLN A 35 2.04 -6.93 -50.19
N PRO A 36 2.30 -6.98 -51.50
CA PRO A 36 3.39 -6.24 -52.16
C PRO A 36 3.04 -4.76 -52.35
N VAL A 37 3.99 -3.90 -52.03
CA VAL A 37 3.95 -2.45 -52.22
C VAL A 37 4.12 -2.06 -53.73
N GLY A 38 3.06 -1.46 -54.26
CA GLY A 38 3.11 -0.84 -55.60
C GLY A 38 3.77 0.57 -55.52
N GLY A 39 4.71 0.81 -56.43
CA GLY A 39 5.43 2.09 -56.51
C GLY A 39 4.55 3.23 -57.01
N ALA A 40 4.69 4.40 -56.43
CA ALA A 40 4.09 5.65 -56.86
C ALA A 40 5.07 6.49 -57.71
N PRO A 41 4.58 7.28 -58.72
CA PRO A 41 5.43 8.11 -59.55
C PRO A 41 5.87 9.42 -58.86
N PRO A 42 6.92 10.10 -59.34
CA PRO A 42 7.47 11.28 -58.71
C PRO A 42 6.58 12.52 -58.92
N SER A 43 6.20 13.16 -57.81
CA SER A 43 5.49 14.44 -57.84
C SER A 43 6.47 15.60 -57.86
N THR A 44 6.30 16.49 -58.83
CA THR A 44 7.01 17.76 -59.01
C THR A 44 6.72 18.73 -57.85
N GLY A 45 7.77 19.29 -57.30
CA GLY A 45 7.70 20.19 -56.15
C GLY A 45 7.03 21.52 -56.41
N THR A 46 6.16 21.91 -55.49
CA THR A 46 5.79 23.31 -55.24
C THR A 46 5.99 23.55 -53.75
N THR A 47 6.95 24.44 -53.45
CA THR A 47 7.29 24.83 -52.06
C THR A 47 6.14 25.64 -51.47
N PRO A 48 5.50 25.22 -50.36
CA PRO A 48 4.52 26.05 -49.65
C PRO A 48 5.25 27.16 -48.86
N PRO A 49 4.59 28.30 -48.61
CA PRO A 49 5.15 29.38 -47.82
C PRO A 49 5.44 28.93 -46.39
N THR A 50 6.62 29.26 -45.90
CA THR A 50 7.11 28.97 -44.55
C THR A 50 6.18 29.60 -43.51
N GLN A 51 5.40 28.81 -42.83
CA GLN A 51 4.64 29.23 -41.66
C GLN A 51 5.64 29.48 -40.52
N PRO A 52 5.55 30.61 -39.77
CA PRO A 52 6.43 30.81 -38.61
C PRO A 52 6.24 29.68 -37.60
N ALA A 53 7.35 29.17 -37.10
CA ALA A 53 7.35 28.09 -36.09
C ALA A 53 6.52 28.50 -34.90
N PRO A 54 5.67 27.59 -34.37
CA PRO A 54 4.94 27.85 -33.12
C PRO A 54 5.95 28.16 -32.02
N GLY A 55 5.75 29.28 -31.34
CA GLY A 55 6.55 29.65 -30.17
C GLY A 55 6.56 28.55 -29.13
N PRO A 56 7.58 28.49 -28.25
CA PRO A 56 7.65 27.46 -27.22
C PRO A 56 6.36 27.47 -26.44
N PRO A 57 5.81 26.27 -26.09
CA PRO A 57 4.58 26.17 -25.32
C PRO A 57 4.76 26.95 -24.02
N ALA A 58 3.79 27.84 -23.72
CA ALA A 58 3.78 28.59 -22.48
C ALA A 58 3.95 27.61 -21.32
N ALA A 59 4.97 27.86 -20.50
CA ALA A 59 5.23 27.04 -19.31
C ALA A 59 3.92 26.94 -18.50
N SER A 60 3.40 25.74 -18.33
CA SER A 60 2.26 25.50 -17.47
C SER A 60 2.62 26.06 -16.09
N PRO A 61 1.72 26.81 -15.41
CA PRO A 61 2.04 27.35 -14.09
C PRO A 61 2.49 26.19 -13.20
N GLU A 62 3.72 26.29 -12.69
CA GLU A 62 4.25 25.31 -11.74
C GLU A 62 3.35 25.32 -10.50
N VAL A 63 2.51 24.31 -10.40
CA VAL A 63 1.67 24.11 -9.22
C VAL A 63 2.59 23.66 -8.10
N SER A 64 3.01 24.58 -7.22
CA SER A 64 3.88 24.27 -6.09
C SER A 64 3.22 23.29 -5.16
N ALA A 65 3.77 22.08 -5.07
CA ALA A 65 3.30 21.05 -4.15
C ALA A 65 3.80 21.32 -2.74
N VAL A 66 2.87 21.39 -1.78
CA VAL A 66 3.21 21.41 -0.35
C VAL A 66 3.49 19.98 0.09
N VAL A 67 4.72 19.69 0.52
CA VAL A 67 5.12 18.39 1.07
C VAL A 67 4.53 18.23 2.47
N LEU A 68 3.78 17.15 2.71
CA LEU A 68 3.11 16.86 3.98
C LEU A 68 3.74 15.69 4.74
N SER A 69 4.54 14.86 4.06
CA SER A 69 5.20 13.70 4.67
C SER A 69 6.61 13.54 4.14
N ASP A 70 7.58 13.40 5.05
CA ASP A 70 8.94 12.97 4.73
C ASP A 70 9.12 11.45 4.90
N GLU A 71 8.12 10.78 5.49
CA GLU A 71 8.09 9.36 5.82
C GLU A 71 9.28 8.91 6.71
N ARG A 72 9.87 9.83 7.45
CA ARG A 72 11.01 9.62 8.35
C ARG A 72 10.80 10.19 9.74
N THR A 73 10.45 11.48 9.80
CA THR A 73 10.26 12.20 11.06
C THR A 73 8.81 12.65 11.26
N SER A 74 8.10 12.87 10.16
CA SER A 74 6.71 13.31 10.15
C SER A 74 5.98 12.71 8.94
N THR A 75 4.88 12.05 9.21
CA THR A 75 4.05 11.42 8.17
C THR A 75 2.59 11.75 8.42
N THR A 76 2.01 12.44 7.46
CA THR A 76 0.57 12.78 7.45
C THR A 76 -0.23 11.61 6.90
N TRP A 77 -1.36 11.31 7.52
CA TRP A 77 -2.29 10.29 7.08
C TRP A 77 -3.74 10.73 7.33
N ALA A 78 -4.68 10.09 6.64
CA ALA A 78 -6.11 10.33 6.81
C ALA A 78 -6.93 9.09 6.52
N HIS A 79 -8.14 9.05 7.09
CA HIS A 79 -9.20 8.16 6.63
C HIS A 79 -9.91 8.76 5.42
N PRO A 80 -10.29 7.97 4.42
CA PRO A 80 -11.19 8.43 3.36
C PRO A 80 -12.60 8.62 3.93
N VAL A 81 -13.30 9.62 3.44
CA VAL A 81 -14.71 9.89 3.78
C VAL A 81 -15.64 9.63 2.60
N GLU A 82 -15.07 9.39 1.42
CA GLU A 82 -15.79 9.13 0.20
C GLU A 82 -15.03 8.19 -0.72
N GLU A 83 -15.73 7.33 -1.45
CA GLU A 83 -15.16 6.52 -2.51
C GLU A 83 -15.04 7.30 -3.82
N VAL A 84 -13.84 7.75 -4.15
CA VAL A 84 -13.52 8.53 -5.34
C VAL A 84 -12.51 7.84 -6.25
N SER A 85 -12.44 8.27 -7.50
CA SER A 85 -11.38 7.85 -8.40
C SER A 85 -10.03 8.40 -7.95
N ILE A 86 -9.02 7.52 -7.83
CA ILE A 86 -7.62 7.90 -7.68
C ILE A 86 -7.05 8.17 -9.05
N ARG A 87 -6.46 9.33 -9.25
CA ARG A 87 -5.93 9.84 -10.51
C ARG A 87 -4.41 9.79 -10.57
N GLU A 88 -3.86 9.66 -11.76
CA GLU A 88 -2.41 9.71 -12.00
C GLU A 88 -1.85 11.13 -11.77
N ASN A 89 -2.59 12.16 -12.15
CA ASN A 89 -2.26 13.57 -11.97
C ASN A 89 -3.40 14.32 -11.27
N PRO A 90 -3.14 15.48 -10.61
CA PRO A 90 -4.13 16.22 -9.84
C PRO A 90 -5.10 17.04 -10.74
N VAL A 91 -5.72 16.38 -11.69
CA VAL A 91 -6.76 16.95 -12.57
C VAL A 91 -7.86 15.93 -12.85
N PRO A 92 -9.14 16.31 -12.96
CA PRO A 92 -10.27 15.40 -13.10
C PRO A 92 -10.23 14.52 -14.35
N VAL A 93 -9.65 15.02 -15.44
CA VAL A 93 -9.56 14.32 -16.73
C VAL A 93 -8.37 13.36 -16.81
N SER A 94 -7.47 13.37 -15.79
CA SER A 94 -6.32 12.46 -15.74
C SER A 94 -6.77 11.00 -15.66
N ARG A 95 -5.91 10.11 -16.14
CA ARG A 95 -6.13 8.66 -16.12
C ARG A 95 -6.47 8.18 -14.71
N ARG A 96 -7.56 7.42 -14.58
CA ARG A 96 -7.91 6.73 -13.34
C ARG A 96 -6.97 5.54 -13.15
N ILE A 97 -6.35 5.44 -11.97
CA ILE A 97 -5.43 4.36 -11.59
C ILE A 97 -5.94 3.52 -10.42
N GLY A 98 -7.07 3.89 -9.84
CA GLY A 98 -7.71 3.17 -8.74
C GLY A 98 -8.97 3.87 -8.25
N ARG A 99 -9.48 3.38 -7.12
CA ARG A 99 -10.57 3.97 -6.34
C ARG A 99 -10.21 3.91 -4.86
N THR A 100 -10.59 4.92 -4.09
CA THR A 100 -10.49 4.85 -2.64
C THR A 100 -11.45 3.80 -2.10
N ARG A 101 -11.07 3.17 -0.99
CA ARG A 101 -11.92 2.25 -0.22
C ARG A 101 -12.11 2.87 1.15
N LEU A 102 -13.28 2.72 1.75
CA LEU A 102 -13.57 3.25 3.08
C LEU A 102 -13.08 2.32 4.18
N GLU A 103 -12.99 1.02 3.89
CA GLU A 103 -12.63 -0.02 4.85
C GLU A 103 -11.48 -0.89 4.35
N THR A 104 -10.73 -1.43 5.30
CA THR A 104 -9.72 -2.47 5.09
C THR A 104 -10.40 -3.82 4.85
N GLU A 105 -9.61 -4.86 4.59
CA GLU A 105 -10.08 -6.24 4.43
C GLU A 105 -10.73 -6.82 5.70
N ASP A 106 -10.37 -6.27 6.86
CA ASP A 106 -10.88 -6.69 8.18
C ASP A 106 -12.01 -5.77 8.70
N GLY A 107 -12.52 -4.84 7.84
CA GLY A 107 -13.65 -3.96 8.16
C GLY A 107 -13.30 -2.75 9.04
N PHE A 108 -12.03 -2.37 9.13
CA PHE A 108 -11.60 -1.14 9.81
C PHE A 108 -11.55 0.03 8.84
N PRO A 109 -11.69 1.27 9.34
CA PRO A 109 -11.51 2.45 8.49
C PRO A 109 -10.17 2.40 7.75
N GLU A 110 -10.21 2.53 6.42
CA GLU A 110 -9.00 2.50 5.59
C GLU A 110 -8.09 3.70 5.90
N VAL A 111 -6.79 3.55 5.68
CA VAL A 111 -5.76 4.55 5.99
C VAL A 111 -4.93 4.86 4.75
N TYR A 112 -4.89 6.13 4.37
CA TYR A 112 -4.05 6.62 3.30
C TYR A 112 -2.93 7.51 3.86
N LEU A 113 -1.66 7.24 3.50
CA LEU A 113 -0.60 8.22 3.73
C LEU A 113 -0.75 9.37 2.73
N VAL A 114 -0.68 10.60 3.24
CA VAL A 114 -0.78 11.83 2.45
C VAL A 114 0.62 12.41 2.28
N LEU A 115 1.16 12.36 1.06
CA LEU A 115 2.54 12.73 0.77
C LEU A 115 2.69 14.23 0.51
N ALA A 116 1.73 14.80 -0.20
CA ALA A 116 1.74 16.21 -0.61
C ALA A 116 0.32 16.70 -0.89
N SER A 117 0.15 18.00 -0.97
CA SER A 117 -1.06 18.64 -1.49
C SER A 117 -0.72 19.67 -2.55
N VAL A 118 -1.65 19.88 -3.49
CA VAL A 118 -1.58 20.93 -4.51
C VAL A 118 -2.96 21.54 -4.69
N THR A 119 -2.99 22.78 -5.17
CA THR A 119 -4.22 23.42 -5.66
C THR A 119 -4.08 23.59 -7.17
N ASP A 120 -5.04 23.04 -7.94
CA ASP A 120 -5.01 23.15 -9.39
C ASP A 120 -5.37 24.58 -9.86
N ALA A 121 -5.21 24.86 -11.15
CA ALA A 121 -5.48 26.16 -11.75
C ALA A 121 -6.95 26.64 -11.59
N ARG A 122 -7.86 25.73 -11.20
CA ARG A 122 -9.28 26.04 -10.93
C ARG A 122 -9.57 26.18 -9.43
N GLY A 123 -8.55 26.25 -8.58
CA GLY A 123 -8.69 26.38 -7.13
C GLY A 123 -9.08 25.09 -6.39
N ARG A 124 -9.04 23.91 -7.05
CA ARG A 124 -9.39 22.65 -6.40
C ARG A 124 -8.18 22.05 -5.71
N ALA A 125 -8.33 21.72 -4.44
CA ALA A 125 -7.31 21.07 -3.64
C ALA A 125 -7.25 19.56 -3.91
N TRP A 126 -6.04 19.04 -4.12
CA TRP A 126 -5.73 17.63 -4.33
C TRP A 126 -4.72 17.15 -3.30
N ALA A 127 -4.84 15.89 -2.91
CA ALA A 127 -3.89 15.22 -2.04
C ALA A 127 -3.23 14.05 -2.78
N ARG A 128 -1.90 13.98 -2.72
CA ARG A 128 -1.11 12.86 -3.22
C ARG A 128 -1.04 11.79 -2.16
N VAL A 129 -1.54 10.59 -2.45
CA VAL A 129 -1.64 9.52 -1.48
C VAL A 129 -0.89 8.27 -1.91
N ARG A 130 -0.38 7.50 -0.94
CA ARG A 130 0.00 6.11 -1.16
C ARG A 130 -1.24 5.24 -1.16
N ILE A 131 -1.33 4.33 -2.13
CA ILE A 131 -2.50 3.49 -2.36
C ILE A 131 -2.23 2.10 -1.80
N PRO A 132 -3.05 1.60 -0.84
CA PRO A 132 -2.95 0.21 -0.38
C PRO A 132 -3.41 -0.74 -1.49
N GLY A 133 -2.88 -1.93 -1.53
CA GLY A 133 -3.25 -2.94 -2.52
C GLY A 133 -2.17 -3.28 -3.52
N ARG A 134 -2.46 -4.28 -4.35
CA ARG A 134 -1.55 -4.75 -5.41
C ARG A 134 -1.68 -3.92 -6.69
N PRO A 135 -0.57 -3.71 -7.41
CA PRO A 135 0.80 -3.93 -6.97
C PRO A 135 1.19 -3.00 -5.82
N ASN A 136 2.10 -3.44 -4.95
CA ASN A 136 2.63 -2.62 -3.85
C ASN A 136 3.30 -1.34 -4.37
N GLY A 137 3.27 -0.25 -3.57
CA GLY A 137 4.02 0.97 -3.84
C GLY A 137 3.34 1.99 -4.74
N ARG A 138 2.08 1.78 -5.13
CA ARG A 138 1.34 2.74 -5.96
C ARG A 138 1.10 4.07 -5.24
N ILE A 139 1.11 5.14 -6.03
CA ILE A 139 0.84 6.51 -5.59
C ILE A 139 -0.13 7.15 -6.57
N GLY A 140 -1.00 8.03 -6.10
CA GLY A 140 -1.94 8.75 -6.95
C GLY A 140 -2.52 9.98 -6.27
N TRP A 141 -3.44 10.65 -6.93
CA TRP A 141 -4.06 11.88 -6.48
C TRP A 141 -5.55 11.68 -6.26
N VAL A 142 -6.05 12.22 -5.16
CA VAL A 142 -7.48 12.29 -4.84
C VAL A 142 -7.88 13.73 -4.54
N PRO A 143 -9.14 14.14 -4.75
CA PRO A 143 -9.63 15.41 -4.21
C PRO A 143 -9.39 15.47 -2.70
N ARG A 144 -8.94 16.62 -2.19
CA ARG A 144 -8.70 16.78 -0.74
C ARG A 144 -9.99 16.54 0.08
N SER A 145 -11.14 16.88 -0.49
CA SER A 145 -12.45 16.67 0.15
C SER A 145 -12.81 15.19 0.38
N ALA A 146 -12.20 14.27 -0.36
CA ALA A 146 -12.43 12.83 -0.19
C ALA A 146 -11.69 12.24 1.02
N LEU A 147 -10.85 13.04 1.70
CA LEU A 147 -10.11 12.65 2.89
C LEU A 147 -10.62 13.46 4.09
N GLY A 148 -10.80 12.79 5.22
CA GLY A 148 -11.15 13.39 6.49
C GLY A 148 -10.02 14.25 7.08
N GLU A 149 -10.02 14.36 8.41
CA GLU A 149 -8.99 15.08 9.16
C GLU A 149 -7.59 14.49 8.89
N PHE A 150 -6.59 15.37 8.82
CA PHE A 150 -5.20 14.98 8.71
C PHE A 150 -4.60 14.74 10.08
N HIS A 151 -4.06 13.55 10.25
CA HIS A 151 -3.33 13.13 11.44
C HIS A 151 -1.84 13.02 11.13
N VAL A 152 -1.00 13.05 12.16
CA VAL A 152 0.46 12.97 12.01
C VAL A 152 1.02 11.84 12.85
N SER A 153 1.76 10.91 12.22
CA SER A 153 2.65 9.99 12.91
C SER A 153 4.08 10.51 12.89
N ARG A 154 4.77 10.40 14.04
CA ARG A 154 6.19 10.76 14.20
C ARG A 154 7.09 9.52 14.34
N TRP A 155 6.51 8.34 14.15
CA TRP A 155 7.22 7.08 14.16
C TRP A 155 7.60 6.65 12.74
N LEU A 156 8.70 5.87 12.66
CA LEU A 156 9.09 5.10 11.49
C LEU A 156 9.52 3.71 11.96
N LEU A 157 9.05 2.67 11.30
CA LEU A 157 9.59 1.31 11.44
C LEU A 157 10.45 0.99 10.21
N GLU A 158 11.68 0.55 10.45
CA GLU A 158 12.58 0.04 9.42
C GLU A 158 12.84 -1.44 9.67
N ILE A 159 12.58 -2.29 8.67
CA ILE A 159 12.77 -3.74 8.75
C ILE A 159 13.80 -4.14 7.71
N SER A 160 14.97 -4.61 8.16
CA SER A 160 16.01 -5.19 7.30
C SER A 160 15.83 -6.70 7.25
N LEU A 161 15.48 -7.20 6.05
CA LEU A 161 15.27 -8.63 5.82
C LEU A 161 16.56 -9.42 5.97
N GLY A 162 17.66 -8.93 5.37
CA GLY A 162 18.95 -9.61 5.43
C GLY A 162 19.58 -9.62 6.83
N ARG A 163 19.26 -8.61 7.67
CA ARG A 163 19.74 -8.55 9.05
C ARG A 163 18.75 -9.14 10.05
N HIS A 164 17.56 -9.55 9.61
CA HIS A 164 16.48 -10.02 10.46
C HIS A 164 16.22 -9.10 11.66
N ARG A 165 16.10 -7.79 11.40
CA ARG A 165 16.04 -6.77 12.45
C ARG A 165 15.02 -5.68 12.14
N LEU A 166 14.20 -5.36 13.13
CA LEU A 166 13.35 -4.19 13.13
C LEU A 166 14.02 -3.10 13.98
N LYS A 167 13.97 -1.87 13.48
CA LYS A 167 14.31 -0.65 14.19
C LYS A 167 13.10 0.27 14.21
N ALA A 168 12.79 0.86 15.36
CA ALA A 168 11.75 1.86 15.50
C ALA A 168 12.37 3.20 15.87
N TYR A 169 12.03 4.22 15.08
CA TYR A 169 12.49 5.59 15.26
C TYR A 169 11.31 6.47 15.67
N TYR A 170 11.54 7.42 16.56
CA TYR A 170 10.61 8.48 16.89
C TYR A 170 11.28 9.84 16.63
N MET A 171 10.70 10.65 15.77
CA MET A 171 11.28 11.92 15.32
C MET A 171 12.74 11.76 14.84
N GLY A 172 13.00 10.74 14.03
CA GLY A 172 14.32 10.42 13.49
C GLY A 172 15.32 9.79 14.47
N LYS A 173 15.00 9.70 15.76
CA LYS A 173 15.89 9.10 16.79
C LYS A 173 15.53 7.65 17.02
N LEU A 174 16.52 6.75 16.97
CA LEU A 174 16.34 5.33 17.29
C LEU A 174 15.85 5.18 18.74
N ARG A 175 14.75 4.45 18.91
CA ARG A 175 14.11 4.21 20.22
C ARG A 175 14.09 2.74 20.60
N PHE A 176 14.06 1.86 19.58
CA PHE A 176 13.94 0.44 19.82
C PHE A 176 14.55 -0.36 18.68
N THR A 177 15.08 -1.53 19.01
CA THR A 177 15.55 -2.51 18.03
C THR A 177 15.24 -3.91 18.53
N ALA A 178 14.80 -4.79 17.64
CA ALA A 178 14.50 -6.18 17.97
C ALA A 178 14.88 -7.09 16.80
N PRO A 179 15.26 -8.35 17.06
CA PRO A 179 15.33 -9.38 16.04
C PRO A 179 13.93 -9.71 15.55
N VAL A 180 13.79 -10.09 14.27
CA VAL A 180 12.51 -10.47 13.65
C VAL A 180 12.64 -11.76 12.86
N GLY A 181 11.52 -12.49 12.77
CA GLY A 181 11.30 -13.53 11.78
C GLY A 181 10.60 -12.95 10.56
N VAL A 182 11.05 -13.31 9.37
CA VAL A 182 10.51 -12.80 8.10
C VAL A 182 10.04 -13.93 7.19
N GLY A 183 9.54 -13.62 6.01
CA GLY A 183 9.08 -14.59 5.02
C GLY A 183 10.19 -15.52 4.53
N LYS A 184 9.86 -16.80 4.38
CA LYS A 184 10.76 -17.80 3.75
C LYS A 184 11.00 -17.46 2.26
N PRO A 185 12.06 -18.00 1.63
CA PRO A 185 12.39 -17.67 0.23
C PRO A 185 11.27 -17.89 -0.78
N SER A 186 10.42 -18.92 -0.57
CA SER A 186 9.27 -19.21 -1.43
C SER A 186 8.11 -18.23 -1.28
N THR A 187 7.99 -17.58 -0.11
CA THR A 187 6.96 -16.58 0.22
C THR A 187 7.58 -15.40 0.96
N PRO A 188 8.43 -14.62 0.29
CA PRO A 188 9.21 -13.58 0.95
C PRO A 188 8.34 -12.42 1.44
N THR A 189 8.78 -11.80 2.52
CA THR A 189 8.27 -10.48 2.92
C THR A 189 8.59 -9.47 1.82
N PRO A 190 7.61 -8.72 1.29
CA PRO A 190 7.85 -7.75 0.23
C PRO A 190 8.69 -6.58 0.73
N THR A 191 9.59 -6.07 -0.10
CA THR A 191 10.33 -4.83 0.15
C THR A 191 9.55 -3.62 -0.38
N GLY A 192 9.74 -2.48 0.25
CA GLY A 192 9.08 -1.23 -0.16
C GLY A 192 8.77 -0.29 0.99
N ARG A 193 7.93 0.71 0.70
CA ARG A 193 7.43 1.68 1.67
C ARG A 193 5.95 1.41 1.92
N PHE A 194 5.65 1.07 3.14
CA PHE A 194 4.33 0.69 3.63
C PHE A 194 3.98 1.50 4.88
N TRP A 195 2.83 1.24 5.48
CA TRP A 195 2.39 1.87 6.73
C TRP A 195 1.48 0.94 7.51
N ILE A 196 1.29 1.25 8.81
CA ILE A 196 0.35 0.56 9.69
C ILE A 196 -1.07 1.04 9.36
N ARG A 197 -1.95 0.12 9.02
CA ARG A 197 -3.38 0.37 8.74
C ARG A 197 -4.27 -0.03 9.90
N GLU A 198 -3.86 -1.06 10.65
CA GLU A 198 -4.65 -1.67 11.69
C GLU A 198 -3.78 -2.01 12.89
N ARG A 199 -4.41 -2.02 14.06
CA ARG A 199 -3.75 -2.42 15.31
C ARG A 199 -4.71 -3.21 16.18
N PHE A 200 -4.36 -4.46 16.46
CA PHE A 200 -5.12 -5.38 17.28
C PHE A 200 -4.39 -5.64 18.59
N ARG A 201 -5.12 -5.55 19.71
CA ARG A 201 -4.70 -6.10 20.99
C ARG A 201 -5.43 -7.43 21.19
N LEU A 202 -4.68 -8.49 21.41
CA LEU A 202 -5.20 -9.85 21.52
C LEU A 202 -5.17 -10.28 22.98
N SER A 203 -6.35 -10.51 23.58
CA SER A 203 -6.49 -10.95 24.97
C SER A 203 -6.26 -12.45 25.12
N ASN A 204 -6.66 -13.24 24.11
CA ASN A 204 -6.49 -14.70 24.13
C ASN A 204 -5.03 -15.08 23.84
N ARG A 205 -4.36 -15.66 24.82
CA ARG A 205 -2.97 -16.15 24.70
C ARG A 205 -2.80 -17.32 23.73
N SER A 206 -3.88 -18.05 23.45
CA SER A 206 -3.87 -19.12 22.45
C SER A 206 -3.99 -18.59 21.01
N ASN A 207 -4.26 -17.30 20.83
CA ASN A 207 -4.24 -16.71 19.50
C ASN A 207 -2.80 -16.71 18.95
N PRO A 208 -2.55 -17.25 17.75
CA PRO A 208 -1.19 -17.35 17.22
C PRO A 208 -0.50 -15.99 17.04
N TYR A 209 -1.25 -14.90 16.91
CA TYR A 209 -0.68 -13.55 16.75
C TYR A 209 -0.50 -12.79 18.07
N TRP A 210 -0.82 -13.45 19.24
CA TRP A 210 -0.69 -12.85 20.56
C TRP A 210 0.72 -12.26 20.80
N PRO A 211 0.85 -11.11 21.50
CA PRO A 211 -0.19 -10.31 22.17
C PRO A 211 -0.74 -9.15 21.34
N TYR A 212 -0.13 -8.82 20.20
CA TYR A 212 -0.54 -7.77 19.28
C TYR A 212 -0.33 -8.19 17.83
N ALA A 213 -1.18 -7.67 16.96
CA ALA A 213 -0.97 -7.68 15.51
C ALA A 213 -1.14 -6.25 14.94
N LEU A 214 -0.25 -5.88 14.03
CA LEU A 214 -0.27 -4.64 13.27
C LEU A 214 -0.48 -5.01 11.81
N GLY A 215 -1.64 -4.71 11.24
CA GLY A 215 -1.90 -4.87 9.81
C GLY A 215 -1.20 -3.75 9.03
N THR A 216 -0.50 -4.12 7.96
CA THR A 216 0.21 -3.15 7.12
C THR A 216 -0.46 -2.97 5.76
N SER A 217 0.00 -1.99 4.98
CA SER A 217 -0.40 -1.80 3.57
C SER A 217 0.38 -2.68 2.60
N ALA A 218 1.27 -3.55 3.09
CA ALA A 218 2.05 -4.47 2.29
C ALA A 218 1.22 -5.73 1.98
N TYR A 219 1.28 -6.19 0.72
CA TYR A 219 0.66 -7.44 0.31
C TYR A 219 1.73 -8.43 -0.15
N SER A 220 1.65 -9.65 0.37
CA SER A 220 2.48 -10.77 -0.05
C SER A 220 2.05 -11.30 -1.43
N ARG A 221 2.75 -12.31 -1.94
CA ARG A 221 2.35 -13.00 -3.19
C ARG A 221 1.15 -13.93 -3.01
N LEU A 222 0.77 -14.24 -1.78
CA LEU A 222 -0.30 -15.17 -1.44
C LEU A 222 -1.66 -14.45 -1.50
N THR A 223 -2.39 -14.61 -2.60
CA THR A 223 -3.71 -13.98 -2.79
C THR A 223 -4.81 -14.69 -2.03
N GLU A 224 -4.71 -16.02 -1.90
CA GLU A 224 -5.69 -16.88 -1.23
C GLU A 224 -5.50 -16.97 0.31
N TRP A 225 -4.55 -16.21 0.85
CA TRP A 225 -4.30 -16.20 2.28
C TRP A 225 -5.35 -15.35 3.01
N PRO A 226 -5.73 -15.71 4.26
CA PRO A 226 -6.64 -14.89 5.06
C PRO A 226 -6.23 -13.41 5.11
N GLY A 227 -7.19 -12.49 5.04
CA GLY A 227 -6.91 -11.06 4.89
C GLY A 227 -6.38 -10.67 3.50
N GLY A 228 -6.63 -11.50 2.45
CA GLY A 228 -6.17 -11.22 1.09
C GLY A 228 -4.64 -11.17 0.94
N GLY A 229 -3.89 -11.77 1.88
CA GLY A 229 -2.42 -11.78 1.88
C GLY A 229 -1.78 -10.49 2.38
N VAL A 230 -2.49 -9.72 3.20
CA VAL A 230 -1.91 -8.59 3.95
C VAL A 230 -0.75 -9.07 4.83
N VAL A 231 0.35 -8.34 4.82
CA VAL A 231 1.51 -8.61 5.67
C VAL A 231 1.30 -7.94 7.02
N GLY A 232 1.25 -8.75 8.08
CA GLY A 232 1.19 -8.28 9.46
C GLY A 232 2.55 -8.26 10.13
N ILE A 233 2.66 -7.46 11.21
CA ILE A 233 3.73 -7.53 12.22
C ILE A 233 3.06 -8.01 13.51
N HIS A 234 3.45 -9.17 14.03
CA HIS A 234 2.73 -9.82 15.12
C HIS A 234 3.65 -10.65 16.02
N GLY A 235 3.11 -11.29 17.06
CA GLY A 235 3.82 -12.18 17.96
C GLY A 235 4.42 -13.39 17.25
N ASP A 236 5.14 -14.21 18.00
CA ASP A 236 6.01 -15.28 17.48
C ASP A 236 5.30 -16.64 17.28
N LEU A 237 3.99 -16.70 17.45
CA LEU A 237 3.20 -17.95 17.36
C LEU A 237 3.63 -19.03 18.38
N GLY A 238 4.23 -18.62 19.51
CA GLY A 238 4.80 -19.55 20.49
C GLY A 238 6.15 -20.17 20.07
N GLU A 239 6.77 -19.63 19.02
CA GLU A 239 8.04 -20.14 18.46
C GLU A 239 9.18 -19.09 18.51
N PRO A 240 9.52 -18.51 19.69
CA PRO A 240 10.51 -17.42 19.78
C PRO A 240 11.91 -17.85 19.33
N ARG A 241 12.22 -19.15 19.35
CA ARG A 241 13.51 -19.72 18.89
C ARG A 241 13.73 -19.58 17.36
N LEU A 242 12.64 -19.39 16.58
CA LEU A 242 12.74 -19.17 15.13
C LEU A 242 13.03 -17.70 14.78
N ILE A 243 13.25 -16.83 15.78
CA ILE A 243 13.57 -15.42 15.64
C ILE A 243 14.99 -15.16 16.21
N PRO A 244 15.92 -14.64 15.40
CA PRO A 244 15.81 -14.24 13.99
C PRO A 244 15.78 -15.42 13.02
N GLY A 245 15.15 -15.22 11.83
CA GLY A 245 15.08 -16.25 10.79
C GLY A 245 14.01 -15.98 9.73
N ASN A 246 13.72 -17.00 8.92
CA ASN A 246 12.72 -16.94 7.85
C ASN A 246 11.54 -17.91 8.09
N PRO A 247 10.82 -17.84 9.22
CA PRO A 247 9.80 -18.83 9.56
C PRO A 247 8.42 -18.56 8.95
N SER A 248 8.19 -17.41 8.31
CA SER A 248 6.83 -16.98 7.95
C SER A 248 6.49 -17.18 6.47
N HIS A 249 5.23 -16.92 6.14
CA HIS A 249 4.72 -16.87 4.76
C HIS A 249 4.62 -15.42 4.23
N GLY A 250 5.39 -14.50 4.81
CA GLY A 250 5.45 -13.10 4.42
C GLY A 250 5.29 -12.11 5.57
N CYS A 251 4.59 -12.48 6.64
CA CYS A 251 4.47 -11.65 7.85
C CYS A 251 5.81 -11.47 8.58
N VAL A 252 5.89 -10.42 9.39
CA VAL A 252 7.03 -10.15 10.26
C VAL A 252 6.67 -10.60 11.67
N ARG A 253 7.40 -11.61 12.19
CA ARG A 253 7.21 -12.15 13.54
C ARG A 253 8.17 -11.46 14.51
N MET A 254 7.65 -11.07 15.66
CA MET A 254 8.42 -10.51 16.78
C MET A 254 8.23 -11.37 18.03
N ARG A 255 9.23 -11.42 18.90
CA ARG A 255 9.03 -12.06 20.22
C ARG A 255 7.90 -11.33 20.98
N GLY A 256 7.13 -12.07 21.75
CA GLY A 256 5.96 -11.53 22.44
C GLY A 256 6.25 -10.27 23.27
N ALA A 257 7.40 -10.21 23.96
CA ALA A 257 7.81 -9.02 24.72
C ALA A 257 8.14 -7.82 23.81
N ASP A 258 8.76 -8.08 22.65
CA ASP A 258 9.16 -7.04 21.71
C ASP A 258 7.94 -6.36 21.06
N ILE A 259 6.97 -7.16 20.57
CA ILE A 259 5.73 -6.61 20.00
C ILE A 259 4.86 -5.94 21.07
N ALA A 260 4.86 -6.44 22.31
CA ALA A 260 4.15 -5.81 23.42
C ALA A 260 4.74 -4.45 23.81
N TRP A 261 6.04 -4.26 23.62
CA TRP A 261 6.67 -2.94 23.78
C TRP A 261 6.32 -2.01 22.61
N LEU A 262 6.39 -2.51 21.37
CA LEU A 262 6.28 -1.72 20.15
C LEU A 262 4.84 -1.28 19.87
N ALA A 263 3.88 -2.21 19.84
CA ALA A 263 2.55 -1.99 19.30
C ALA A 263 1.74 -0.88 20.03
N PRO A 264 1.82 -0.70 21.36
CA PRO A 264 1.11 0.40 22.02
C PRO A 264 1.68 1.80 21.69
N ARG A 265 2.92 1.87 21.19
CA ARG A 265 3.65 3.12 20.95
C ARG A 265 3.53 3.60 19.52
N VAL A 266 3.41 2.68 18.56
CA VAL A 266 3.24 3.05 17.16
C VAL A 266 1.76 3.29 16.83
N GLN A 267 1.52 4.29 16.00
CA GLN A 267 0.18 4.73 15.62
C GLN A 267 -0.22 4.15 14.26
N ILE A 268 -1.51 4.15 13.97
CA ILE A 268 -2.04 4.06 12.61
C ILE A 268 -1.37 5.15 11.76
N GLY A 269 -1.11 4.86 10.49
CA GLY A 269 -0.37 5.76 9.60
C GLY A 269 1.15 5.80 9.82
N THR A 270 1.70 5.02 10.77
CA THR A 270 3.16 4.91 10.94
C THR A 270 3.79 4.25 9.71
N PRO A 271 4.78 4.90 9.04
CA PRO A 271 5.52 4.30 7.93
C PRO A 271 6.27 3.03 8.36
N VAL A 272 6.29 2.07 7.43
CA VAL A 272 7.04 0.81 7.56
C VAL A 272 7.91 0.65 6.32
N HIS A 273 9.21 0.86 6.45
CA HIS A 273 10.17 0.67 5.37
C HIS A 273 10.77 -0.73 5.48
N ILE A 274 10.56 -1.56 4.48
CA ILE A 274 11.10 -2.92 4.41
C ILE A 274 12.19 -2.94 3.36
N VAL A 275 13.42 -3.21 3.79
CA VAL A 275 14.63 -3.23 2.96
C VAL A 275 15.31 -4.59 3.01
N ARG A 276 16.14 -4.89 2.01
CA ARG A 276 16.93 -6.14 1.95
C ARG A 276 17.98 -6.21 3.04
#